data_8102e7e047f73ee60044d6bfa1e0d7af
#
_entry.id   8102e7e047f73ee60044d6bfa1e0d7af
#
_cell.length_a   1.000
_cell.length_b   1.000
_cell.length_c   1.000
_cell.angle_alpha   90.00
_cell.angle_beta   90.00
_cell.angle_gamma   90.00
#
_symmetry.space_group_name_H-M   'P 1'
#
loop_
_entity.id
_entity.type
_entity.pdbx_description
1 polymer ?
#
loop_
_entity_poly.entity_id
_entity_poly.type
_entity_poly.pdbx_seq_one_letter_code
_entity_poly.pdbx_strand_id
1 'polypeptide(L)'
;MRTFILAVLVGCLMITNVWAEHEVDHRYNIRGYVLDENQQGISNQDVRVFDGSSLLKETKTDSSGYYSLHIHLHNADNHRMLKLRADPYEAELRVSFDAKDLNTLRIHEANFIGGEYIEGKLGRFRIPSWIYPLGGLLALAVVVVFLEKRRKKKIKQKKAESIEKAPTGSRKAKKGRRKKH
;
A
#
# COMPACT_ATOMS: atom_id res chain seq x y z
N MET A 1 24.73 -42.76 45.51
CA MET A 1 25.16 -42.00 44.35
C MET A 1 24.14 -41.96 43.21
N ARG A 2 23.59 -43.08 42.74
CA ARG A 2 22.61 -43.11 41.62
C ARG A 2 21.33 -42.29 41.90
N THR A 3 20.79 -42.37 43.11
CA THR A 3 19.58 -41.59 43.51
C THR A 3 19.82 -40.09 43.57
N PHE A 4 21.02 -39.67 43.95
CA PHE A 4 21.39 -38.25 44.01
C PHE A 4 21.54 -37.64 42.61
N ILE A 5 22.11 -38.38 41.66
CA ILE A 5 22.23 -37.94 40.25
C ILE A 5 20.85 -37.79 39.60
N LEU A 6 19.92 -38.72 39.88
CA LEU A 6 18.57 -38.67 39.37
C LEU A 6 17.80 -37.46 39.91
N ALA A 7 17.95 -37.10 41.17
CA ALA A 7 17.33 -35.93 41.79
C ALA A 7 17.85 -34.62 41.21
N VAL A 8 19.16 -34.52 40.92
CA VAL A 8 19.75 -33.35 40.28
C VAL A 8 19.28 -33.18 38.82
N LEU A 9 19.14 -34.31 38.09
CA LEU A 9 18.68 -34.32 36.71
C LEU A 9 17.20 -33.88 36.61
N VAL A 10 16.35 -34.34 37.52
CA VAL A 10 14.93 -33.90 37.59
C VAL A 10 14.82 -32.45 38.02
N GLY A 11 15.67 -31.97 38.93
CA GLY A 11 15.73 -30.57 39.33
C GLY A 11 16.10 -29.63 38.19
N CYS A 12 17.08 -30.01 37.33
CA CYS A 12 17.47 -29.23 36.15
C CYS A 12 16.36 -29.17 35.06
N LEU A 13 15.52 -30.20 34.94
CA LEU A 13 14.41 -30.21 33.98
C LEU A 13 13.25 -29.29 34.37
N MET A 14 13.14 -28.88 35.63
CA MET A 14 12.08 -28.00 36.11
C MET A 14 12.39 -26.52 35.94
N ILE A 15 13.63 -26.15 35.53
CA ILE A 15 14.06 -24.75 35.45
C ILE A 15 13.81 -24.13 34.06
N THR A 16 13.41 -24.93 33.05
CA THR A 16 13.35 -24.45 31.65
C THR A 16 12.05 -23.80 31.23
N ASN A 17 11.08 -23.59 32.11
CA ASN A 17 9.77 -23.05 31.73
C ASN A 17 9.50 -21.62 32.21
N VAL A 18 10.51 -20.87 32.58
CA VAL A 18 10.35 -19.42 32.84
C VAL A 18 10.79 -18.65 31.59
N TRP A 19 10.17 -18.90 30.47
CA TRP A 19 10.18 -17.95 29.38
C TRP A 19 9.07 -16.96 29.65
N ALA A 20 9.50 -15.79 30.05
CA ALA A 20 8.62 -14.68 30.32
C ALA A 20 7.82 -14.33 29.03
N GLU A 21 6.56 -14.58 29.07
CA GLU A 21 5.53 -14.20 28.10
C GLU A 21 5.32 -12.67 28.03
N HIS A 22 6.37 -11.87 28.31
CA HIS A 22 6.26 -10.44 28.56
C HIS A 22 6.45 -9.54 27.32
N GLU A 23 6.83 -10.06 26.15
CA GLU A 23 7.26 -9.17 25.07
C GLU A 23 6.16 -8.58 24.20
N VAL A 24 4.98 -9.19 24.11
CA VAL A 24 3.95 -8.73 23.18
C VAL A 24 3.11 -7.59 23.75
N ASP A 25 2.98 -7.52 25.07
CA ASP A 25 2.01 -6.70 25.77
C ASP A 25 2.43 -5.23 25.98
N HIS A 26 3.70 -4.89 25.72
CA HIS A 26 4.26 -3.57 26.02
C HIS A 26 4.70 -2.76 24.82
N ARG A 27 4.54 -3.27 23.61
CA ARG A 27 4.94 -2.58 22.38
C ARG A 27 3.88 -1.60 21.92
N TYR A 28 4.20 -0.32 21.98
CA TYR A 28 3.39 0.74 21.42
C TYR A 28 4.13 1.37 20.25
N ASN A 29 3.51 1.43 19.08
CA ASN A 29 4.11 1.95 17.88
C ASN A 29 3.41 3.24 17.46
N ILE A 30 4.14 4.36 17.50
CA ILE A 30 3.72 5.63 16.94
C ILE A 30 4.31 5.72 15.55
N ARG A 31 3.46 5.88 14.54
CA ARG A 31 3.90 5.99 13.15
C ARG A 31 3.08 7.03 12.40
N GLY A 32 3.65 7.53 11.33
CA GLY A 32 2.97 8.52 10.50
C GLY A 32 3.89 9.12 9.47
N TYR A 33 3.50 10.27 8.99
CA TYR A 33 4.22 11.02 7.98
C TYR A 33 4.49 12.45 8.44
N VAL A 34 5.62 12.99 8.03
CA VAL A 34 5.92 14.41 8.09
C VAL A 34 5.93 14.93 6.66
N LEU A 35 4.92 15.73 6.32
CA LEU A 35 4.69 16.25 4.98
C LEU A 35 4.72 17.79 5.00
N ASP A 36 5.15 18.38 3.91
CA ASP A 36 5.06 19.82 3.70
C ASP A 36 3.63 20.25 3.32
N GLU A 37 3.44 21.56 3.04
CA GLU A 37 2.15 22.12 2.61
C GLU A 37 1.65 21.55 1.27
N ASN A 38 2.57 21.06 0.43
CA ASN A 38 2.26 20.43 -0.85
C ASN A 38 2.05 18.91 -0.73
N GLN A 39 1.99 18.39 0.51
CA GLN A 39 1.89 16.95 0.83
C GLN A 39 3.08 16.13 0.33
N GLN A 40 4.24 16.76 0.15
CA GLN A 40 5.50 16.08 -0.15
C GLN A 40 6.17 15.63 1.14
N GLY A 41 6.72 14.42 1.13
CA GLY A 41 7.43 13.88 2.29
C GLY A 41 8.70 14.65 2.62
N ILE A 42 8.87 15.04 3.88
CA ILE A 42 10.10 15.66 4.38
C ILE A 42 11.03 14.53 4.84
N SER A 43 12.10 14.30 4.09
CA SER A 43 13.06 13.23 4.38
C SER A 43 14.11 13.63 5.41
N ASN A 44 14.65 12.64 6.14
CA ASN A 44 15.71 12.82 7.12
C ASN A 44 15.36 13.80 8.27
N GLN A 45 14.09 14.00 8.53
CA GLN A 45 13.56 14.82 9.62
C GLN A 45 13.65 14.05 10.94
N ASP A 46 14.20 14.67 11.98
CA ASP A 46 14.23 14.07 13.32
C ASP A 46 12.82 14.07 13.92
N VAL A 47 12.35 12.89 14.35
CA VAL A 47 11.08 12.73 15.06
C VAL A 47 11.36 12.13 16.44
N ARG A 48 10.90 12.81 17.48
CA ARG A 48 11.18 12.49 18.87
C ARG A 48 9.90 12.39 19.69
N VAL A 49 9.87 11.45 20.61
CA VAL A 49 8.77 11.31 21.58
C VAL A 49 9.30 11.54 22.99
N PHE A 50 8.59 12.37 23.72
CA PHE A 50 8.92 12.71 25.09
C PHE A 50 7.77 12.35 26.04
N ASP A 51 8.15 12.02 27.28
CA ASP A 51 7.27 11.94 28.42
C ASP A 51 7.66 13.09 29.38
N GLY A 52 6.84 14.13 29.41
CA GLY A 52 7.24 15.39 30.03
C GLY A 52 8.51 15.96 29.39
N SER A 53 9.61 15.99 30.16
CA SER A 53 10.93 16.41 29.69
C SER A 53 11.86 15.25 29.27
N SER A 54 11.47 14.01 29.51
CA SER A 54 12.29 12.83 29.24
C SER A 54 12.11 12.35 27.81
N LEU A 55 13.21 12.24 27.04
CA LEU A 55 13.21 11.63 25.71
C LEU A 55 13.00 10.12 25.84
N LEU A 56 11.90 9.61 25.30
CA LEU A 56 11.62 8.17 25.27
C LEU A 56 12.27 7.50 24.06
N LYS A 57 12.14 8.11 22.88
CA LYS A 57 12.64 7.54 21.62
C LYS A 57 12.80 8.61 20.56
N GLU A 58 13.72 8.36 19.63
CA GLU A 58 13.90 9.17 18.41
C GLU A 58 14.07 8.30 17.17
N THR A 59 13.74 8.84 16.03
CA THR A 59 13.94 8.25 14.69
C THR A 59 14.05 9.35 13.65
N LYS A 60 14.35 8.97 12.39
CA LYS A 60 14.33 9.87 11.24
C LYS A 60 13.28 9.43 10.24
N THR A 61 12.72 10.39 9.53
CA THR A 61 11.83 10.11 8.41
C THR A 61 12.61 9.53 7.23
N ASP A 62 11.97 8.64 6.48
CA ASP A 62 12.48 8.14 5.20
C ASP A 62 12.24 9.13 4.03
N SER A 63 12.52 8.71 2.80
CA SER A 63 12.36 9.53 1.58
C SER A 63 10.90 9.91 1.30
N SER A 64 9.93 9.19 1.85
CA SER A 64 8.49 9.49 1.74
C SER A 64 7.97 10.36 2.89
N GLY A 65 8.84 10.73 3.84
CA GLY A 65 8.46 11.40 5.08
C GLY A 65 7.88 10.46 6.12
N TYR A 66 7.88 9.14 5.89
CA TYR A 66 7.36 8.16 6.85
C TYR A 66 8.31 7.97 8.02
N TYR A 67 7.74 7.78 9.22
CA TYR A 67 8.48 7.42 10.43
C TYR A 67 7.75 6.36 11.25
N SER A 68 8.49 5.65 12.09
CA SER A 68 7.96 4.67 13.03
C SER A 68 8.82 4.66 14.30
N LEU A 69 8.17 4.83 15.44
CA LEU A 69 8.75 4.87 16.78
C LEU A 69 8.15 3.75 17.62
N HIS A 70 9.00 2.81 18.01
CA HIS A 70 8.60 1.72 18.90
C HIS A 70 8.99 2.09 20.34
N ILE A 71 8.02 2.24 21.19
CA ILE A 71 8.20 2.55 22.61
C ILE A 71 7.60 1.42 23.46
N HIS A 72 8.09 1.32 24.68
CA HIS A 72 7.63 0.34 25.64
C HIS A 72 6.68 1.03 26.63
N LEU A 73 5.39 0.67 26.58
CA LEU A 73 4.36 1.22 27.46
C LEU A 73 3.60 0.11 28.15
N HIS A 74 3.42 0.25 29.45
CA HIS A 74 2.62 -0.67 30.26
C HIS A 74 1.14 -0.33 30.22
N ASN A 75 0.28 -1.23 30.69
CA ASN A 75 -1.15 -0.97 30.78
C ASN A 75 -1.49 0.24 31.65
N ALA A 76 -0.64 0.54 32.65
CA ALA A 76 -0.74 1.73 33.50
C ALA A 76 -0.51 3.05 32.73
N ASP A 77 0.18 3.00 31.57
CA ASP A 77 0.46 4.16 30.74
C ASP A 77 -0.68 4.52 29.78
N ASN A 78 -1.77 3.73 29.79
CA ASN A 78 -2.95 4.05 28.99
C ASN A 78 -3.53 5.40 29.42
N HIS A 79 -3.86 6.23 28.44
CA HIS A 79 -4.31 7.62 28.59
C HIS A 79 -3.21 8.62 29.00
N ARG A 80 -1.94 8.22 29.06
CA ARG A 80 -0.82 9.11 29.29
C ARG A 80 -0.67 10.10 28.13
N MET A 81 -0.31 11.34 28.45
CA MET A 81 0.01 12.36 27.45
C MET A 81 1.49 12.27 27.10
N LEU A 82 1.80 12.09 25.83
CA LEU A 82 3.14 12.12 25.29
C LEU A 82 3.27 13.33 24.36
N LYS A 83 4.49 13.86 24.26
CA LYS A 83 4.80 14.95 23.35
C LYS A 83 5.57 14.40 22.16
N LEU A 84 5.02 14.59 20.98
CA LEU A 84 5.63 14.23 19.71
C LEU A 84 6.20 15.49 19.05
N ARG A 85 7.49 15.46 18.69
CA ARG A 85 8.17 16.59 18.05
C ARG A 85 8.81 16.13 16.74
N ALA A 86 8.53 16.88 15.69
CA ALA A 86 9.21 16.81 14.39
C ALA A 86 9.60 18.23 13.99
N ASP A 87 10.80 18.68 14.43
CA ASP A 87 11.21 20.09 14.37
C ASP A 87 10.90 20.74 13.01
N PRO A 88 10.21 21.92 12.97
CA PRO A 88 9.83 22.75 14.12
C PRO A 88 8.47 22.38 14.74
N TYR A 89 7.81 21.33 14.31
CA TYR A 89 6.45 20.94 14.69
C TYR A 89 6.44 20.17 16.01
N GLU A 90 5.41 20.44 16.82
CA GLU A 90 5.22 19.76 18.09
C GLU A 90 3.72 19.50 18.31
N ALA A 91 3.38 18.34 18.86
CA ALA A 91 2.02 17.98 19.21
C ALA A 91 1.97 17.11 20.46
N GLU A 92 0.85 17.18 21.18
CA GLU A 92 0.54 16.26 22.26
C GLU A 92 -0.35 15.14 21.74
N LEU A 93 0.01 13.90 22.05
CA LEU A 93 -0.79 12.73 21.73
C LEU A 93 -1.18 11.99 23.02
N ARG A 94 -2.40 11.50 23.07
CA ARG A 94 -2.89 10.71 24.18
C ARG A 94 -2.74 9.23 23.87
N VAL A 95 -1.98 8.50 24.65
CA VAL A 95 -1.85 7.05 24.53
C VAL A 95 -3.22 6.41 24.66
N SER A 96 -3.61 5.60 23.68
CA SER A 96 -4.90 4.90 23.67
C SER A 96 -4.74 3.50 23.09
N PHE A 97 -5.10 2.49 23.89
CA PHE A 97 -5.15 1.10 23.49
C PHE A 97 -6.09 0.31 24.40
N ASP A 98 -6.57 -0.83 23.89
CA ASP A 98 -7.32 -1.78 24.72
C ASP A 98 -6.33 -2.65 25.51
N ALA A 99 -6.31 -2.47 26.83
CA ALA A 99 -5.45 -3.23 27.73
C ALA A 99 -5.78 -4.73 27.80
N LYS A 100 -6.98 -5.15 27.33
CA LYS A 100 -7.42 -6.54 27.30
C LYS A 100 -7.07 -7.25 26.01
N ASP A 101 -6.81 -6.47 24.95
CA ASP A 101 -6.40 -7.04 23.67
C ASP A 101 -4.89 -7.25 23.62
N LEU A 102 -4.48 -8.50 23.81
CA LEU A 102 -3.07 -8.92 23.79
C LEU A 102 -2.57 -9.30 22.39
N ASN A 103 -3.46 -9.42 21.42
CA ASN A 103 -3.15 -9.93 20.09
C ASN A 103 -2.97 -8.81 19.05
N THR A 104 -3.64 -7.67 19.22
CA THR A 104 -3.57 -6.57 18.26
C THR A 104 -2.38 -5.67 18.57
N LEU A 105 -1.61 -5.33 17.53
CA LEU A 105 -0.52 -4.35 17.66
C LEU A 105 -1.09 -2.99 18.08
N ARG A 106 -0.56 -2.42 19.15
CA ARG A 106 -0.89 -1.08 19.65
C ARG A 106 -0.27 -0.03 18.73
N ILE A 107 -1.03 0.46 17.77
CA ILE A 107 -0.56 1.42 16.76
C ILE A 107 -1.29 2.73 16.94
N HIS A 108 -0.52 3.81 17.03
CA HIS A 108 -0.99 5.19 17.03
C HIS A 108 -0.53 5.86 15.73
N GLU A 109 -1.48 6.30 14.92
CA GLU A 109 -1.21 7.01 13.68
C GLU A 109 -1.17 8.51 13.95
N ALA A 110 0.00 9.13 13.75
CA ALA A 110 0.25 10.53 14.07
C ALA A 110 0.99 11.19 12.90
N ASN A 111 0.43 12.23 12.31
CA ASN A 111 0.98 12.85 11.10
C ASN A 111 1.13 14.35 11.29
N PHE A 112 2.14 14.93 10.62
CA PHE A 112 2.31 16.37 10.47
C PHE A 112 2.17 16.74 8.98
N ILE A 113 1.27 17.66 8.65
CA ILE A 113 1.05 18.13 7.27
C ILE A 113 1.06 19.65 7.27
N GLY A 114 2.05 20.26 6.62
CA GLY A 114 2.19 21.72 6.61
C GLY A 114 2.28 22.33 8.01
N GLY A 115 2.76 21.56 9.00
CA GLY A 115 2.84 21.97 10.41
C GLY A 115 1.61 21.65 11.24
N GLU A 116 0.52 21.21 10.65
CA GLU A 116 -0.68 20.79 11.39
C GLU A 116 -0.57 19.32 11.81
N TYR A 117 -0.93 19.03 13.06
CA TYR A 117 -0.99 17.66 13.58
C TYR A 117 -2.33 17.02 13.25
N ILE A 118 -2.29 15.84 12.64
CA ILE A 118 -3.46 15.07 12.25
C ILE A 118 -3.35 13.66 12.82
N GLU A 119 -4.23 13.31 13.74
CA GLU A 119 -4.32 11.99 14.32
C GLU A 119 -5.15 11.05 13.42
N GLY A 120 -4.67 9.82 13.28
CA GLY A 120 -5.34 8.79 12.50
C GLY A 120 -4.71 8.55 11.14
N LYS A 121 -5.23 7.54 10.43
CA LYS A 121 -4.72 7.17 9.11
C LYS A 121 -4.96 8.30 8.13
N LEU A 122 -3.89 8.74 7.47
CA LEU A 122 -4.03 9.60 6.30
C LEU A 122 -4.91 8.85 5.29
N GLY A 123 -6.07 9.45 4.98
CA GLY A 123 -6.96 8.87 3.98
C GLY A 123 -6.16 8.68 2.70
N ARG A 124 -6.15 7.45 2.16
CA ARG A 124 -5.67 7.24 0.80
C ARG A 124 -6.25 8.34 -0.05
N PHE A 125 -5.43 8.98 -0.90
CA PHE A 125 -5.87 9.95 -1.88
C PHE A 125 -7.23 9.52 -2.43
N ARG A 126 -8.29 10.20 -2.01
CA ARG A 126 -9.60 10.01 -2.63
C ARG A 126 -9.44 10.56 -4.03
N ILE A 127 -9.22 9.65 -4.98
CA ILE A 127 -9.30 10.02 -6.39
C ILE A 127 -10.65 10.72 -6.56
N PRO A 128 -10.66 12.01 -6.94
CA PRO A 128 -11.90 12.75 -7.06
C PRO A 128 -12.88 11.97 -7.92
N SER A 129 -14.13 11.88 -7.49
CA SER A 129 -15.15 11.01 -8.13
C SER A 129 -15.35 11.32 -9.61
N TRP A 130 -15.01 12.52 -10.08
CA TRP A 130 -15.06 12.91 -11.49
C TRP A 130 -14.00 12.22 -12.37
N ILE A 131 -12.94 11.63 -11.80
CA ILE A 131 -11.89 10.91 -12.56
C ILE A 131 -12.41 9.53 -13.01
N TYR A 132 -13.32 8.90 -12.26
CA TYR A 132 -13.86 7.59 -12.64
C TYR A 132 -14.63 7.60 -13.97
N PRO A 133 -15.54 8.57 -14.25
CA PRO A 133 -16.19 8.64 -15.56
C PRO A 133 -15.21 8.90 -16.70
N LEU A 134 -14.16 9.70 -16.49
CA LEU A 134 -13.11 9.95 -17.48
C LEU A 134 -12.36 8.66 -17.83
N GLY A 135 -11.96 7.89 -16.82
CA GLY A 135 -11.33 6.58 -17.02
C GLY A 135 -12.23 5.58 -17.75
N GLY A 136 -13.52 5.56 -17.41
CA GLY A 136 -14.54 4.75 -18.09
C GLY A 136 -14.71 5.12 -19.56
N LEU A 137 -14.75 6.41 -19.86
CA LEU A 137 -14.86 6.92 -21.23
C LEU A 137 -13.66 6.55 -22.10
N LEU A 138 -12.47 6.65 -21.54
CA LEU A 138 -11.22 6.27 -22.20
C LEU A 138 -11.16 4.77 -22.47
N ALA A 139 -11.56 3.95 -21.52
CA ALA A 139 -11.66 2.51 -21.68
C ALA A 139 -12.66 2.13 -22.79
N LEU A 140 -13.83 2.81 -22.83
CA LEU A 140 -14.86 2.60 -23.85
C LEU A 140 -14.34 2.97 -25.24
N ALA A 141 -13.62 4.10 -25.38
CA ALA A 141 -13.00 4.50 -26.62
C ALA A 141 -12.00 3.46 -27.16
N VAL A 142 -11.16 2.90 -26.28
CA VAL A 142 -10.23 1.83 -26.64
C VAL A 142 -10.96 0.57 -27.13
N VAL A 143 -12.05 0.17 -26.46
CA VAL A 143 -12.88 -0.97 -26.87
C VAL A 143 -13.50 -0.73 -28.23
N VAL A 144 -14.06 0.45 -28.50
CA VAL A 144 -14.66 0.79 -29.79
C VAL A 144 -13.62 0.71 -30.91
N VAL A 145 -12.44 1.32 -30.74
CA VAL A 145 -11.35 1.25 -31.73
C VAL A 145 -10.92 -0.19 -31.99
N PHE A 146 -10.87 -1.00 -30.95
CA PHE A 146 -10.50 -2.43 -31.07
C PHE A 146 -11.57 -3.22 -31.84
N LEU A 147 -12.85 -2.98 -31.58
CA LEU A 147 -13.96 -3.61 -32.29
C LEU A 147 -14.01 -3.21 -33.75
N GLU A 148 -13.77 -1.93 -34.07
CA GLU A 148 -13.68 -1.47 -35.46
C GLU A 148 -12.53 -2.10 -36.21
N LYS A 149 -11.34 -2.22 -35.60
CA LYS A 149 -10.20 -2.93 -36.18
C LYS A 149 -10.53 -4.40 -36.48
N ARG A 150 -11.25 -5.08 -35.59
CA ARG A 150 -11.70 -6.46 -35.80
C ARG A 150 -12.71 -6.56 -36.94
N ARG A 151 -13.70 -5.64 -37.01
CA ARG A 151 -14.68 -5.58 -38.12
C ARG A 151 -14.01 -5.37 -39.45
N LYS A 152 -13.06 -4.43 -39.56
CA LYS A 152 -12.31 -4.16 -40.80
C LYS A 152 -11.49 -5.37 -41.25
N LYS A 153 -10.88 -6.13 -40.30
CA LYS A 153 -10.18 -7.40 -40.65
C LYS A 153 -11.13 -8.45 -41.20
N LYS A 154 -12.30 -8.67 -40.57
CA LYS A 154 -13.29 -9.65 -41.05
C LYS A 154 -13.85 -9.31 -42.43
N ILE A 155 -14.09 -8.00 -42.71
CA ILE A 155 -14.57 -7.57 -44.04
C ILE A 155 -13.49 -7.78 -45.10
N LYS A 156 -12.21 -7.50 -44.81
CA LYS A 156 -11.10 -7.80 -45.75
C LYS A 156 -10.97 -9.28 -46.03
N GLN A 157 -11.09 -10.15 -45.03
CA GLN A 157 -11.03 -11.59 -45.20
C GLN A 157 -12.19 -12.10 -46.07
N LYS A 158 -13.43 -11.67 -45.80
CA LYS A 158 -14.61 -12.04 -46.62
C LYS A 158 -14.46 -11.57 -48.09
N LYS A 159 -13.89 -10.36 -48.29
CA LYS A 159 -13.67 -9.85 -49.66
C LYS A 159 -12.58 -10.62 -50.40
N ALA A 160 -11.52 -11.04 -49.71
CA ALA A 160 -10.47 -11.88 -50.31
C ALA A 160 -11.04 -13.26 -50.69
N GLU A 161 -11.80 -13.89 -49.82
CA GLU A 161 -12.44 -15.18 -50.04
C GLU A 161 -13.48 -15.15 -51.20
N SER A 162 -14.22 -14.03 -51.35
CA SER A 162 -15.17 -13.84 -52.47
C SER A 162 -14.47 -13.63 -53.82
N ILE A 163 -13.27 -13.05 -53.82
CA ILE A 163 -12.47 -12.90 -55.05
C ILE A 163 -11.87 -14.24 -55.48
N GLU A 164 -11.44 -15.07 -54.52
CA GLU A 164 -10.86 -16.39 -54.77
C GLU A 164 -11.91 -17.40 -55.27
N LYS A 165 -13.16 -17.26 -54.79
CA LYS A 165 -14.32 -18.10 -55.23
C LYS A 165 -14.99 -17.59 -56.50
N ALA A 166 -14.55 -16.48 -57.10
CA ALA A 166 -15.08 -16.06 -58.39
C ALA A 166 -14.65 -17.04 -59.48
N PRO A 167 -15.56 -17.72 -60.20
CA PRO A 167 -15.17 -18.69 -61.22
C PRO A 167 -14.41 -17.97 -62.32
N THR A 168 -13.24 -18.50 -62.69
CA THR A 168 -12.43 -18.11 -63.82
C THR A 168 -13.20 -18.45 -65.08
N GLY A 169 -14.31 -17.73 -65.33
CA GLY A 169 -15.17 -17.88 -66.49
C GLY A 169 -14.60 -17.18 -67.71
N SER A 170 -13.94 -17.97 -68.49
CA SER A 170 -13.89 -17.92 -69.97
C SER A 170 -13.86 -16.50 -70.58
N ARG A 171 -12.67 -15.94 -70.78
CA ARG A 171 -12.43 -15.02 -71.87
C ARG A 171 -12.49 -15.73 -73.21
N LYS A 172 -13.69 -15.99 -73.76
CA LYS A 172 -13.85 -16.33 -75.17
C LYS A 172 -13.46 -15.12 -75.99
N ALA A 173 -12.34 -15.31 -76.70
CA ALA A 173 -11.82 -14.38 -77.70
C ALA A 173 -12.87 -14.19 -78.80
N LYS A 174 -13.38 -12.97 -78.98
CA LYS A 174 -14.17 -12.55 -80.11
C LYS A 174 -13.21 -12.13 -81.19
N LYS A 175 -12.81 -13.11 -82.04
CA LYS A 175 -11.99 -12.96 -83.27
C LYS A 175 -12.79 -12.14 -84.28
N GLY A 176 -12.34 -10.94 -84.56
CA GLY A 176 -12.99 -10.02 -85.46
C GLY A 176 -12.95 -10.57 -86.88
N ARG A 177 -14.09 -10.53 -87.52
CA ARG A 177 -14.32 -10.83 -88.98
C ARG A 177 -14.13 -9.51 -89.73
N ARG A 178 -12.97 -9.34 -90.36
CA ARG A 178 -12.74 -8.36 -91.42
C ARG A 178 -13.62 -8.71 -92.60
N LYS A 179 -14.50 -7.84 -93.07
CA LYS A 179 -15.03 -7.84 -94.43
C LYS A 179 -14.42 -6.68 -95.19
N LYS A 180 -13.87 -7.08 -96.35
CA LYS A 180 -13.46 -6.17 -97.42
C LYS A 180 -14.69 -5.65 -98.15
N HIS A 181 -14.73 -4.40 -98.37
CA HIS A 181 -14.97 -3.84 -99.74
C HIS A 181 -14.44 -2.41 -99.72
#